data_300951e8b9a1d6ec86e5ae43cd920baf
#
_entry.id   300951e8b9a1d6ec86e5ae43cd920baf
#
_cell.length_a   1.000
_cell.length_b   1.000
_cell.length_c   1.000
_cell.angle_alpha   90.00
_cell.angle_beta   90.00
_cell.angle_gamma   90.00
#
_symmetry.space_group_name_H-M   'P 1'
#
loop_
_entity.id
_entity.type
_entity.pdbx_description
1 polymer ?
#
loop_
_entity_poly.entity_id
_entity_poly.type
_entity_poly.pdbx_seq_one_letter_code
_entity_poly.pdbx_strand_id
1 'polypeptide(L)'
;RLDTVLEHCCLQPAWETYLYGSSLFYCKEKLKDRVSLTTPHDVPASIFIDRLAKYLRENVDEVQPLPWATFAKTGTHVEKQPQNPNWWYIRTASIMRKVYVHGPIGLENLRSDYGGRKNNGVHKNHVTKAGGSVIRKSLQQLESAGLVQTTRPKGRIMTPKGRKLMQ
;
A
#
# COMPACT_ATOMS: atom_id res chain seq x y z
N ARG A 1 26.75 6.76 5.35
CA ARG A 1 27.17 8.07 4.75
C ARG A 1 26.14 9.19 4.98
N LEU A 2 25.16 9.02 5.84
CA LEU A 2 24.21 10.06 6.26
C LEU A 2 24.59 10.66 7.62
N ASP A 3 25.39 9.98 8.38
CA ASP A 3 25.80 10.40 9.74
C ASP A 3 26.85 11.51 9.75
N THR A 4 27.63 11.64 8.67
CA THR A 4 28.70 12.64 8.54
C THR A 4 28.22 14.08 8.26
N VAL A 5 26.96 14.25 7.84
CA VAL A 5 26.39 15.59 7.56
C VAL A 5 25.74 16.20 8.80
N LEU A 6 25.30 15.37 9.74
CA LEU A 6 24.69 15.83 11.00
C LEU A 6 25.72 16.28 12.03
N GLU A 7 26.92 15.70 12.03
CA GLU A 7 27.98 16.08 12.98
C GLU A 7 28.62 17.44 12.66
N HIS A 8 28.58 17.88 11.39
CA HIS A 8 29.16 19.19 11.01
C HIS A 8 28.27 20.39 11.32
N CYS A 9 26.98 20.18 11.57
CA CYS A 9 26.05 21.27 11.92
C CYS A 9 25.99 21.59 13.43
N CYS A 10 26.50 20.68 14.29
CA CYS A 10 26.42 20.84 15.75
C CYS A 10 27.71 21.37 16.40
N LEU A 11 28.79 21.59 15.65
CA LEU A 11 30.12 21.98 16.21
C LEU A 11 30.52 23.42 15.87
N GLN A 12 29.60 24.31 15.57
CA GLN A 12 29.93 25.73 15.37
C GLN A 12 29.81 26.50 16.70
N PRO A 13 30.84 27.32 17.05
CA PRO A 13 30.87 28.06 18.33
C PRO A 13 29.80 29.15 18.38
N ALA A 14 29.27 29.35 19.60
CA ALA A 14 28.09 30.16 19.92
C ALA A 14 28.12 31.65 19.48
N TRP A 15 29.24 32.17 18.99
CA TRP A 15 29.35 33.56 18.52
C TRP A 15 29.00 33.77 17.02
N GLU A 16 28.97 32.70 16.22
CA GLU A 16 28.53 32.79 14.82
C GLU A 16 27.01 32.77 14.66
N THR A 17 26.23 32.51 15.71
CA THR A 17 24.77 32.44 15.65
C THR A 17 24.09 33.82 15.50
N TYR A 18 24.82 34.92 15.69
CA TYR A 18 24.24 36.27 15.57
C TYR A 18 24.13 36.83 14.14
N LEU A 19 24.84 36.23 13.18
CA LEU A 19 24.83 36.68 11.77
C LEU A 19 23.95 35.84 10.85
N TYR A 20 23.51 34.64 11.27
CA TYR A 20 22.74 33.71 10.44
C TYR A 20 21.45 33.21 11.10
N GLY A 21 20.71 34.09 11.73
CA GLY A 21 19.42 33.78 12.38
C GLY A 21 18.33 33.23 11.43
N SER A 22 18.55 33.24 10.12
CA SER A 22 17.63 32.69 9.11
C SER A 22 18.02 31.30 8.60
N SER A 23 19.26 30.83 8.83
CA SER A 23 19.78 29.59 8.23
C SER A 23 19.25 28.32 8.91
N LEU A 24 19.07 28.37 10.23
CA LEU A 24 18.52 27.19 10.99
C LEU A 24 17.00 27.01 10.76
N PHE A 25 16.27 28.10 10.59
CA PHE A 25 14.87 28.05 10.18
C PHE A 25 14.72 27.52 8.77
N TYR A 26 15.56 27.97 7.84
CA TYR A 26 15.57 27.51 6.45
C TYR A 26 15.97 26.03 6.32
N CYS A 27 16.87 25.53 7.15
CA CYS A 27 17.23 24.11 7.19
C CYS A 27 16.12 23.24 7.74
N LYS A 28 15.38 23.70 8.78
CA LYS A 28 14.20 23.01 9.33
C LYS A 28 13.01 23.00 8.37
N GLU A 29 12.79 24.07 7.61
CA GLU A 29 11.74 24.12 6.57
C GLU A 29 12.09 23.19 5.41
N LYS A 30 13.31 23.21 4.89
CA LYS A 30 13.74 22.26 3.83
C LYS A 30 13.70 20.79 4.23
N LEU A 31 13.87 20.47 5.52
CA LEU A 31 13.69 19.12 6.05
C LEU A 31 12.21 18.74 6.16
N LYS A 32 11.32 19.67 6.49
CA LYS A 32 9.87 19.45 6.46
C LYS A 32 9.37 19.17 5.03
N ASP A 33 9.85 19.90 4.05
CA ASP A 33 9.47 19.72 2.64
C ASP A 33 9.99 18.40 2.04
N ARG A 34 11.11 17.88 2.52
CA ARG A 34 11.61 16.55 2.12
C ARG A 34 10.84 15.39 2.74
N VAL A 35 10.27 15.57 3.92
CA VAL A 35 9.45 14.54 4.59
C VAL A 35 8.05 14.45 3.98
N SER A 36 7.57 15.49 3.29
CA SER A 36 6.26 15.52 2.65
C SER A 36 6.20 14.83 1.28
N LEU A 37 7.34 14.36 0.76
CA LEU A 37 7.45 13.72 -0.56
C LEU A 37 7.71 12.21 -0.51
N THR A 38 7.49 11.55 0.62
CA THR A 38 7.58 10.09 0.68
C THR A 38 6.42 9.47 -0.07
N THR A 39 6.74 8.83 -1.19
CA THR A 39 5.75 8.11 -1.99
C THR A 39 5.75 6.62 -1.63
N PRO A 40 4.66 5.88 -1.90
CA PRO A 40 4.63 4.43 -1.72
C PRO A 40 5.68 3.66 -2.51
N HIS A 41 6.39 4.33 -3.45
CA HIS A 41 7.49 3.75 -4.21
C HIS A 41 8.80 3.70 -3.40
N ASP A 42 9.02 4.67 -2.52
CA ASP A 42 10.28 4.84 -1.77
C ASP A 42 10.38 3.87 -0.58
N VAL A 43 9.24 3.35 -0.13
CA VAL A 43 9.15 2.45 1.04
C VAL A 43 9.03 0.99 0.60
N PRO A 44 9.73 0.05 1.27
CA PRO A 44 9.55 -1.38 1.02
C PRO A 44 8.09 -1.80 1.13
N ALA A 45 7.62 -2.55 0.14
CA ALA A 45 6.20 -2.91 -0.01
C ALA A 45 5.63 -3.64 1.22
N SER A 46 6.41 -4.52 1.86
CA SER A 46 5.98 -5.27 3.04
C SER A 46 5.64 -4.35 4.21
N ILE A 47 6.57 -3.47 4.57
CA ILE A 47 6.41 -2.52 5.70
C ILE A 47 5.23 -1.58 5.44
N PHE A 48 5.12 -1.07 4.21
CA PHE A 48 4.05 -0.18 3.82
C PHE A 48 2.67 -0.86 3.91
N ILE A 49 2.54 -2.08 3.35
CA ILE A 49 1.30 -2.85 3.36
C ILE A 49 0.87 -3.19 4.79
N ASP A 50 1.80 -3.57 5.66
CA ASP A 50 1.49 -3.90 7.05
C ASP A 50 0.98 -2.69 7.84
N ARG A 51 1.60 -1.53 7.66
CA ARG A 51 1.14 -0.27 8.28
C ARG A 51 -0.23 0.16 7.76
N LEU A 52 -0.41 0.10 6.44
CA LEU A 52 -1.67 0.43 5.80
C LEU A 52 -2.79 -0.53 6.22
N ALA A 53 -2.51 -1.82 6.36
CA ALA A 53 -3.48 -2.81 6.83
C ALA A 53 -3.95 -2.53 8.26
N LYS A 54 -3.05 -2.13 9.15
CA LYS A 54 -3.40 -1.68 10.51
C LYS A 54 -4.29 -0.45 10.48
N TYR A 55 -3.91 0.54 9.69
CA TYR A 55 -4.70 1.77 9.54
C TYR A 55 -6.12 1.49 9.01
N LEU A 56 -6.24 0.65 7.97
CA LEU A 56 -7.55 0.28 7.42
C LEU A 56 -8.42 -0.45 8.44
N ARG A 57 -7.84 -1.27 9.29
CA ARG A 57 -8.56 -1.97 10.36
C ARG A 57 -9.08 -1.02 11.45
N GLU A 58 -8.33 0.03 11.78
CA GLU A 58 -8.62 0.92 12.91
C GLU A 58 -9.51 2.11 12.51
N ASN A 59 -9.41 2.57 11.25
CA ASN A 59 -10.01 3.84 10.84
C ASN A 59 -11.05 3.72 9.71
N VAL A 60 -11.25 2.53 9.14
CA VAL A 60 -12.15 2.36 7.98
C VAL A 60 -13.13 1.20 8.25
N ASP A 61 -14.31 1.55 8.76
CA ASP A 61 -15.33 0.56 9.13
C ASP A 61 -15.92 -0.18 7.92
N GLU A 62 -15.87 0.41 6.71
CA GLU A 62 -16.38 -0.22 5.49
C GLU A 62 -15.52 -1.40 5.02
N VAL A 63 -14.26 -1.45 5.45
CA VAL A 63 -13.34 -2.53 5.11
C VAL A 63 -13.40 -3.60 6.20
N GLN A 64 -14.32 -4.55 6.04
CA GLN A 64 -14.46 -5.67 6.97
C GLN A 64 -14.38 -7.01 6.26
N PRO A 65 -13.80 -8.04 6.91
CA PRO A 65 -13.81 -9.39 6.37
C PRO A 65 -15.24 -9.91 6.29
N LEU A 66 -15.60 -10.44 5.13
CA LEU A 66 -16.90 -11.05 4.92
C LEU A 66 -17.00 -12.42 5.66
N PRO A 67 -18.19 -12.88 6.05
CA PRO A 67 -18.36 -14.14 6.79
C PRO A 67 -17.71 -15.35 6.12
N TRP A 68 -17.75 -15.41 4.80
CA TRP A 68 -17.11 -16.51 4.04
C TRP A 68 -15.57 -16.37 3.94
N ALA A 69 -15.00 -15.22 4.27
CA ALA A 69 -13.57 -14.99 4.16
C ALA A 69 -12.75 -15.91 5.07
N THR A 70 -13.31 -16.33 6.20
CA THR A 70 -12.66 -17.24 7.14
C THR A 70 -12.47 -18.65 6.58
N PHE A 71 -13.29 -19.08 5.61
CA PHE A 71 -13.26 -20.43 5.04
C PHE A 71 -12.74 -20.48 3.62
N ALA A 72 -12.67 -19.32 2.94
CA ALA A 72 -12.31 -19.25 1.54
C ALA A 72 -10.80 -19.19 1.32
N LYS A 73 -10.31 -19.97 0.36
CA LYS A 73 -8.94 -19.80 -0.14
C LYS A 73 -8.87 -18.70 -1.18
N THR A 74 -7.72 -18.05 -1.29
CA THR A 74 -7.50 -16.86 -2.15
C THR A 74 -7.43 -17.15 -3.65
N GLY A 75 -7.31 -18.42 -4.03
CA GLY A 75 -7.29 -18.84 -5.43
C GLY A 75 -7.20 -20.34 -5.60
N THR A 76 -7.35 -20.79 -6.84
CA THR A 76 -7.29 -22.24 -7.19
C THR A 76 -5.88 -22.82 -7.10
N HIS A 77 -4.85 -21.96 -7.17
CA HIS A 77 -3.45 -22.36 -7.06
C HIS A 77 -3.00 -22.57 -5.60
N VAL A 78 -3.76 -22.06 -4.64
CA VAL A 78 -3.45 -22.19 -3.21
C VAL A 78 -4.19 -23.40 -2.64
N GLU A 79 -3.50 -24.22 -1.87
CA GLU A 79 -4.07 -25.43 -1.27
C GLU A 79 -4.83 -25.13 0.02
N LYS A 80 -4.28 -24.25 0.85
CA LYS A 80 -4.84 -23.90 2.17
C LYS A 80 -5.37 -22.48 2.19
N GLN A 81 -6.29 -22.22 3.11
CA GLN A 81 -6.74 -20.88 3.43
C GLN A 81 -5.62 -20.06 4.11
N PRO A 82 -5.67 -18.72 4.07
CA PRO A 82 -4.71 -17.88 4.79
C PRO A 82 -4.79 -18.12 6.30
N GLN A 83 -3.65 -18.34 6.93
CA GLN A 83 -3.57 -18.59 8.38
C GLN A 83 -3.63 -17.31 9.21
N ASN A 84 -3.24 -16.18 8.64
CA ASN A 84 -3.26 -14.89 9.34
C ASN A 84 -4.71 -14.37 9.44
N PRO A 85 -5.25 -14.11 10.63
CA PRO A 85 -6.63 -13.61 10.79
C PRO A 85 -6.85 -12.23 10.12
N ASN A 86 -5.79 -11.43 10.00
CA ASN A 86 -5.84 -10.10 9.40
C ASN A 86 -5.58 -10.10 7.88
N TRP A 87 -5.57 -11.26 7.23
CA TRP A 87 -5.23 -11.39 5.82
C TRP A 87 -6.11 -10.54 4.89
N TRP A 88 -7.36 -10.29 5.26
CA TRP A 88 -8.29 -9.47 4.49
C TRP A 88 -7.79 -8.03 4.36
N TYR A 89 -7.41 -7.43 5.49
CA TYR A 89 -6.86 -6.06 5.52
C TYR A 89 -5.53 -5.96 4.78
N ILE A 90 -4.65 -6.95 4.93
CA ILE A 90 -3.38 -7.04 4.20
C ILE A 90 -3.63 -7.12 2.70
N ARG A 91 -4.58 -7.94 2.27
CA ARG A 91 -4.97 -8.06 0.86
C ARG A 91 -5.53 -6.76 0.33
N THR A 92 -6.41 -6.11 1.05
CA THR A 92 -7.03 -4.83 0.68
C THR A 92 -5.98 -3.72 0.59
N ALA A 93 -5.05 -3.64 1.54
CA ALA A 93 -3.92 -2.72 1.52
C ALA A 93 -3.00 -2.96 0.31
N SER A 94 -2.70 -4.22 0.02
CA SER A 94 -1.90 -4.60 -1.16
C SER A 94 -2.58 -4.20 -2.47
N ILE A 95 -3.90 -4.40 -2.60
CA ILE A 95 -4.69 -3.97 -3.76
C ILE A 95 -4.64 -2.45 -3.90
N MET A 96 -4.84 -1.72 -2.81
CA MET A 96 -4.79 -0.26 -2.80
C MET A 96 -3.43 0.26 -3.26
N ARG A 97 -2.32 -0.32 -2.77
CA ARG A 97 -0.97 0.01 -3.24
C ARG A 97 -0.79 -0.25 -4.74
N LYS A 98 -1.28 -1.38 -5.27
CA LYS A 98 -1.22 -1.70 -6.70
C LYS A 98 -2.00 -0.71 -7.56
N VAL A 99 -3.19 -0.30 -7.12
CA VAL A 99 -3.99 0.74 -7.81
C VAL A 99 -3.25 2.07 -7.83
N TYR A 100 -2.51 2.40 -6.77
CA TYR A 100 -1.70 3.62 -6.73
C TYR A 100 -0.51 3.56 -7.71
N VAL A 101 0.24 2.46 -7.69
CA VAL A 101 1.49 2.29 -8.47
C VAL A 101 1.23 2.15 -9.97
N HIS A 102 0.26 1.33 -10.34
CA HIS A 102 -0.03 0.99 -11.75
C HIS A 102 -1.09 1.89 -12.39
N GLY A 103 -1.72 2.79 -11.62
CA GLY A 103 -2.79 3.66 -12.11
C GLY A 103 -4.08 2.88 -12.40
N PRO A 104 -4.81 3.20 -13.47
CA PRO A 104 -6.07 2.55 -13.77
C PRO A 104 -5.87 1.05 -14.04
N ILE A 105 -6.42 0.21 -13.15
CA ILE A 105 -6.24 -1.24 -13.23
C ILE A 105 -7.59 -1.96 -13.22
N GLY A 106 -7.71 -2.97 -14.10
CA GLY A 106 -8.88 -3.83 -14.18
C GLY A 106 -8.82 -5.02 -13.22
N LEU A 107 -9.99 -5.62 -12.96
CA LEU A 107 -10.10 -6.81 -12.12
C LEU A 107 -9.27 -7.98 -12.64
N GLU A 108 -9.27 -8.20 -13.96
CA GLU A 108 -8.55 -9.32 -14.56
C GLU A 108 -7.03 -9.19 -14.42
N ASN A 109 -6.50 -7.99 -14.55
CA ASN A 109 -5.07 -7.73 -14.33
C ASN A 109 -4.69 -8.06 -12.88
N LEU A 110 -5.48 -7.60 -11.91
CA LEU A 110 -5.26 -7.96 -10.50
C LEU A 110 -5.36 -9.47 -10.25
N ARG A 111 -6.29 -10.16 -10.92
CA ARG A 111 -6.37 -11.61 -10.80
C ARG A 111 -5.13 -12.32 -11.34
N SER A 112 -4.57 -11.82 -12.42
CA SER A 112 -3.31 -12.35 -12.98
C SER A 112 -2.14 -12.07 -12.04
N ASP A 113 -2.04 -10.88 -11.47
CA ASP A 113 -0.98 -10.47 -10.54
C ASP A 113 -0.95 -11.29 -9.25
N TYR A 114 -2.13 -11.62 -8.73
CA TYR A 114 -2.28 -12.46 -7.52
C TYR A 114 -2.41 -13.94 -7.84
N GLY A 115 -2.32 -14.31 -9.10
CA GLY A 115 -2.31 -15.69 -9.56
C GLY A 115 -1.00 -16.41 -9.24
N GLY A 116 -0.95 -17.69 -9.52
CA GLY A 116 0.24 -18.50 -9.32
C GLY A 116 0.16 -19.84 -10.00
N ARG A 117 1.22 -20.61 -9.88
CA ARG A 117 1.27 -21.97 -10.41
C ARG A 117 0.42 -22.91 -9.57
N LYS A 118 -0.51 -23.60 -10.23
CA LYS A 118 -1.33 -24.65 -9.61
C LYS A 118 -0.61 -25.98 -9.76
N ASN A 119 -0.47 -26.68 -8.66
CA ASN A 119 0.01 -28.07 -8.67
C ASN A 119 -1.13 -28.98 -9.12
N ASN A 120 -0.91 -29.77 -10.17
CA ASN A 120 -1.85 -30.74 -10.71
C ASN A 120 -1.39 -32.20 -10.46
N GLY A 121 -0.56 -32.43 -9.45
CA GLY A 121 0.00 -33.75 -9.16
C GLY A 121 1.03 -34.16 -10.20
N VAL A 122 0.79 -35.26 -10.88
CA VAL A 122 1.71 -35.82 -11.90
C VAL A 122 1.76 -34.99 -13.19
N HIS A 123 0.73 -34.19 -13.46
CA HIS A 123 0.66 -33.35 -14.65
C HIS A 123 1.47 -32.06 -14.49
N LYS A 124 1.85 -31.44 -15.62
CA LYS A 124 2.53 -30.16 -15.63
C LYS A 124 1.75 -29.08 -14.86
N ASN A 125 2.47 -28.28 -14.08
CA ASN A 125 1.91 -27.13 -13.38
C ASN A 125 1.54 -26.03 -14.36
N HIS A 126 0.32 -25.50 -14.26
CA HIS A 126 -0.17 -24.39 -15.06
C HIS A 126 -0.39 -23.14 -14.21
N VAL A 127 -0.15 -21.97 -14.79
CA VAL A 127 -0.47 -20.69 -14.15
C VAL A 127 -1.98 -20.49 -14.15
N THR A 128 -2.55 -20.22 -12.98
CA THR A 128 -3.97 -19.94 -12.80
C THR A 128 -4.18 -18.59 -12.14
N LYS A 129 -5.27 -17.92 -12.50
CA LYS A 129 -5.64 -16.63 -11.93
C LYS A 129 -6.13 -16.80 -10.48
N ALA A 130 -5.92 -15.76 -9.67
CA ALA A 130 -6.45 -15.69 -8.31
C ALA A 130 -7.99 -15.64 -8.28
N GLY A 131 -8.57 -15.92 -7.12
CA GLY A 131 -10.00 -15.83 -6.88
C GLY A 131 -10.54 -14.41 -7.09
N GLY A 132 -11.44 -14.25 -8.05
CA GLY A 132 -12.01 -12.93 -8.40
C GLY A 132 -12.91 -12.35 -7.32
N SER A 133 -13.56 -13.18 -6.50
CA SER A 133 -14.49 -12.73 -5.46
C SER A 133 -13.80 -11.90 -4.37
N VAL A 134 -12.64 -12.34 -3.90
CA VAL A 134 -11.84 -11.63 -2.89
C VAL A 134 -11.48 -10.23 -3.41
N ILE A 135 -10.88 -10.15 -4.60
CA ILE A 135 -10.41 -8.89 -5.18
C ILE A 135 -11.59 -7.95 -5.47
N ARG A 136 -12.70 -8.49 -6.03
CA ARG A 136 -13.88 -7.69 -6.33
C ARG A 136 -14.50 -7.08 -5.07
N LYS A 137 -14.65 -7.88 -4.01
CA LYS A 137 -15.24 -7.40 -2.76
C LYS A 137 -14.35 -6.40 -2.04
N SER A 138 -13.02 -6.64 -1.99
CA SER A 138 -12.08 -5.64 -1.46
C SER A 138 -12.15 -4.31 -2.22
N LEU A 139 -12.23 -4.34 -3.56
CA LEU A 139 -12.38 -3.13 -4.37
C LEU A 139 -13.73 -2.42 -4.11
N GLN A 140 -14.83 -3.15 -3.97
CA GLN A 140 -16.13 -2.58 -3.62
C GLN A 140 -16.12 -1.90 -2.26
N GLN A 141 -15.46 -2.49 -1.26
CA GLN A 141 -15.28 -1.88 0.06
C GLN A 141 -14.42 -0.61 0.01
N LEU A 142 -13.36 -0.60 -0.81
CA LEU A 142 -12.57 0.61 -1.03
C LEU A 142 -13.34 1.70 -1.80
N GLU A 143 -14.25 1.32 -2.68
CA GLU A 143 -15.15 2.25 -3.36
C GLU A 143 -16.19 2.86 -2.39
N SER A 144 -16.78 2.06 -1.50
CA SER A 144 -17.70 2.56 -0.47
C SER A 144 -17.00 3.50 0.51
N ALA A 145 -15.75 3.22 0.90
CA ALA A 145 -14.91 4.12 1.69
C ALA A 145 -14.47 5.41 0.94
N GLY A 146 -14.72 5.49 -0.37
CA GLY A 146 -14.35 6.61 -1.21
C GLY A 146 -12.85 6.74 -1.46
N LEU A 147 -12.06 5.68 -1.27
CA LEU A 147 -10.62 5.66 -1.48
C LEU A 147 -10.24 5.33 -2.93
N VAL A 148 -11.09 4.58 -3.61
CA VAL A 148 -10.94 4.17 -5.01
C VAL A 148 -12.19 4.52 -5.78
N GLN A 149 -12.06 4.81 -7.06
CA GLN A 149 -13.17 5.13 -7.97
C GLN A 149 -13.10 4.27 -9.23
N THR A 150 -14.27 3.82 -9.70
CA THR A 150 -14.39 3.12 -10.99
C THR A 150 -14.48 4.11 -12.13
N THR A 151 -13.60 3.97 -13.13
CA THR A 151 -13.59 4.76 -14.36
C THR A 151 -13.75 3.84 -15.56
N ARG A 152 -14.87 3.97 -16.28
CA ARG A 152 -15.08 3.24 -17.54
C ARG A 152 -14.48 4.01 -18.71
N PRO A 153 -13.75 3.37 -19.63
CA PRO A 153 -13.45 1.93 -19.72
C PRO A 153 -12.19 1.48 -18.97
N LYS A 154 -11.43 2.41 -18.36
CA LYS A 154 -10.05 2.18 -17.92
C LYS A 154 -9.89 1.30 -16.66
N GLY A 155 -10.93 1.13 -15.87
CA GLY A 155 -10.87 0.34 -14.64
C GLY A 155 -10.94 1.20 -13.37
N ARG A 156 -10.17 0.85 -12.34
CA ARG A 156 -10.20 1.52 -11.04
C ARG A 156 -8.99 2.42 -10.85
N ILE A 157 -9.24 3.62 -10.37
CA ILE A 157 -8.23 4.64 -10.09
C ILE A 157 -8.31 5.09 -8.63
N MET A 158 -7.20 5.58 -8.11
CA MET A 158 -7.14 6.16 -6.78
C MET A 158 -7.79 7.55 -6.74
N THR A 159 -8.67 7.79 -5.77
CA THR A 159 -9.25 9.11 -5.53
C THR A 159 -8.23 10.07 -4.88
N PRO A 160 -8.46 11.39 -4.90
CA PRO A 160 -7.61 12.34 -4.17
C PRO A 160 -7.52 12.04 -2.67
N LYS A 161 -8.63 11.60 -2.04
CA LYS A 161 -8.68 11.14 -0.65
C LYS A 161 -7.75 9.94 -0.42
N GLY A 162 -7.81 8.95 -1.31
CA GLY A 162 -6.95 7.78 -1.26
C GLY A 162 -5.47 8.11 -1.48
N ARG A 163 -5.15 9.04 -2.38
CA ARG A 163 -3.77 9.50 -2.61
C ARG A 163 -3.18 10.18 -1.38
N LYS A 164 -3.95 11.06 -0.74
CA LYS A 164 -3.54 11.74 0.49
C LYS A 164 -3.26 10.76 1.64
N LEU A 165 -4.01 9.67 1.71
CA LEU A 165 -3.79 8.61 2.70
C LEU A 165 -2.49 7.84 2.45
N MET A 166 -2.05 7.74 1.19
CA MET A 166 -0.88 6.97 0.79
C MET A 166 0.42 7.76 0.90
N GLN A 167 0.37 9.04 1.07
CA GLN A 167 1.51 9.96 1.28
C GLN A 167 1.79 10.16 2.77
#